data_91c9420db8241f69166441ff9dd20b09
#
_entry.id   91c9420db8241f69166441ff9dd20b09
#
_cell.length_a   1.000
_cell.length_b   1.000
_cell.length_c   1.000
_cell.angle_alpha   90.00
_cell.angle_beta   90.00
_cell.angle_gamma   90.00
#
_symmetry.space_group_name_H-M   'P 1'
#
loop_
_entity.id
_entity.type
_entity.pdbx_description
1 polymer ?
#
loop_
_entity_poly.entity_id
_entity_poly.type
_entity_poly.pdbx_seq_one_letter_code
_entity_poly.pdbx_strand_id
1 'polypeptide(L)'
;MNHYVFSYGTLRQSNVQNALYGREIPTVEDSLPGYQLEWLTITDPEVIRTSGSDRHPILQQGKAEDSVTGARLELSEAELYITDGYEVDDYERREVVLSSGIIAWAYLKKD
;
A
#
# COMPACT_ATOMS: atom_id res chain seq x y z
N MET A 1 5.02 -18.31 -5.65
CA MET A 1 4.11 -17.51 -6.46
C MET A 1 4.14 -16.08 -5.98
N ASN A 2 4.27 -15.11 -6.88
CA ASN A 2 4.36 -13.72 -6.50
C ASN A 2 3.00 -13.04 -6.47
N HIS A 3 2.90 -12.00 -5.66
CA HIS A 3 1.68 -11.22 -5.50
C HIS A 3 1.97 -9.76 -5.84
N TYR A 4 0.99 -9.08 -6.39
CA TYR A 4 1.09 -7.64 -6.61
C TYR A 4 0.42 -6.89 -5.48
N VAL A 5 1.07 -5.84 -5.00
CA VAL A 5 0.52 -4.92 -4.00
C VAL A 5 0.51 -3.52 -4.60
N PHE A 6 -0.64 -2.87 -4.60
CA PHE A 6 -0.74 -1.47 -5.02
C PHE A 6 -0.44 -0.58 -3.82
N SER A 7 0.60 0.23 -3.96
CA SER A 7 0.98 1.18 -2.91
C SER A 7 0.74 2.61 -3.38
N TYR A 8 0.11 3.36 -2.54
CA TYR A 8 -0.14 4.78 -2.71
C TYR A 8 0.57 5.61 -1.64
N GLY A 9 1.43 4.98 -0.85
CA GLY A 9 2.09 5.58 0.30
C GLY A 9 3.56 5.17 0.43
N THR A 10 3.99 4.92 1.65
CA THR A 10 5.40 4.76 2.01
C THR A 10 6.05 3.47 1.50
N LEU A 11 5.28 2.45 1.13
CA LEU A 11 5.86 1.22 0.56
C LEU A 11 6.60 1.46 -0.75
N ARG A 12 6.41 2.61 -1.40
CA ARG A 12 7.14 3.00 -2.61
C ARG A 12 8.54 3.52 -2.31
N GLN A 13 8.84 3.83 -1.05
CA GLN A 13 10.13 4.39 -0.64
C GLN A 13 11.16 3.28 -0.45
N SER A 14 12.35 3.45 -1.00
CA SER A 14 13.40 2.42 -0.90
C SER A 14 13.85 2.17 0.54
N ASN A 15 13.88 3.21 1.39
CA ASN A 15 14.22 3.04 2.80
C ASN A 15 13.22 2.15 3.54
N VAL A 16 11.93 2.28 3.23
CA VAL A 16 10.89 1.45 3.82
C VAL A 16 11.01 0.02 3.30
N GLN A 17 11.22 -0.15 2.00
CA GLN A 17 11.39 -1.47 1.39
C GLN A 17 12.58 -2.21 1.97
N ASN A 18 13.71 -1.55 2.12
CA ASN A 18 14.91 -2.16 2.72
C ASN A 18 14.67 -2.53 4.19
N ALA A 19 13.96 -1.70 4.93
CA ALA A 19 13.65 -1.99 6.34
C ALA A 19 12.72 -3.20 6.49
N LEU A 20 11.76 -3.36 5.60
CA LEU A 20 10.77 -4.44 5.69
C LEU A 20 11.26 -5.74 5.04
N TYR A 21 11.83 -5.64 3.85
CA TYR A 21 12.12 -6.81 3.01
C TYR A 21 13.60 -7.12 2.86
N GLY A 22 14.47 -6.22 3.33
CA GLY A 22 15.92 -6.36 3.17
C GLY A 22 16.40 -6.14 1.73
N ARG A 23 15.55 -5.57 0.87
CA ARG A 23 15.89 -5.29 -0.53
C ARG A 23 14.97 -4.22 -1.09
N GLU A 24 15.39 -3.58 -2.16
CA GLU A 24 14.51 -2.71 -2.94
C GLU A 24 13.61 -3.56 -3.83
N ILE A 25 12.34 -3.18 -3.90
CA ILE A 25 11.34 -3.86 -4.72
C ILE A 25 11.15 -3.08 -6.01
N PRO A 26 11.26 -3.71 -7.19
CA PRO A 26 10.91 -3.03 -8.43
C PRO A 26 9.46 -2.56 -8.40
N THR A 27 9.24 -1.29 -8.72
CA THR A 27 7.91 -0.70 -8.73
C THR A 27 7.53 -0.28 -10.14
N VAL A 28 6.26 -0.45 -10.49
CA VAL A 28 5.72 0.00 -11.76
C VAL A 28 4.57 0.95 -11.47
N GLU A 29 4.60 2.14 -12.05
CA GLU A 29 3.54 3.11 -11.86
C GLU A 29 2.21 2.55 -12.35
N ASP A 30 1.16 2.74 -11.56
CA ASP A 30 -0.19 2.30 -11.90
C ASP A 30 -1.19 3.17 -11.14
N SER A 31 -2.46 2.96 -11.36
CA SER A 31 -3.49 3.70 -10.64
C SER A 31 -4.69 2.82 -10.32
N LEU A 32 -5.47 3.26 -9.33
CA LEU A 32 -6.65 2.54 -8.86
C LEU A 32 -7.89 3.40 -9.07
N PRO A 33 -8.73 3.07 -10.06
CA PRO A 33 -9.94 3.83 -10.33
C PRO A 33 -11.04 3.53 -9.30
N GLY A 34 -11.89 4.52 -9.05
CA GLY A 34 -13.04 4.37 -8.16
C GLY A 34 -12.71 4.56 -6.68
N TYR A 35 -11.53 5.09 -6.35
CA TYR A 35 -11.09 5.29 -4.98
C TYR A 35 -10.52 6.68 -4.78
N GLN A 36 -10.45 7.12 -3.53
CA GLN A 36 -9.84 8.40 -3.15
C GLN A 36 -9.05 8.23 -1.86
N LEU A 37 -8.16 9.20 -1.58
CA LEU A 37 -7.29 9.15 -0.40
C LEU A 37 -7.85 9.98 0.74
N GLU A 38 -7.73 9.45 1.95
CA GLU A 38 -7.84 10.18 3.21
C GLU A 38 -6.51 10.06 3.95
N TRP A 39 -6.30 10.88 4.97
CA TRP A 39 -5.10 10.83 5.78
C TRP A 39 -5.42 10.28 7.16
N LEU A 40 -4.60 9.31 7.60
CA LEU A 40 -4.70 8.68 8.91
C LEU A 40 -3.49 9.07 9.74
N THR A 41 -3.72 9.54 10.97
CA THR A 41 -2.64 9.79 11.92
C THR A 41 -2.22 8.48 12.56
N ILE A 42 -0.92 8.16 12.47
CA ILE A 42 -0.34 6.92 12.98
C ILE A 42 0.17 7.17 14.39
N THR A 43 -0.16 6.29 15.31
CA THR A 43 0.32 6.36 16.70
C THR A 43 1.34 5.25 17.02
N ASP A 44 1.49 4.25 16.16
CA ASP A 44 2.43 3.15 16.36
C ASP A 44 3.86 3.65 16.11
N PRO A 45 4.74 3.68 17.15
CA PRO A 45 6.10 4.20 17.00
C PRO A 45 6.96 3.39 16.03
N GLU A 46 6.70 2.10 15.86
CA GLU A 46 7.45 1.27 14.90
C GLU A 46 7.15 1.69 13.47
N VAL A 47 5.88 1.97 13.15
CA VAL A 47 5.49 2.43 11.82
C VAL A 47 6.06 3.82 11.55
N ILE A 48 5.99 4.73 12.53
CA ILE A 48 6.56 6.08 12.42
C ILE A 48 8.06 6.01 12.16
N ARG A 49 8.78 5.17 12.91
CA ARG A 49 10.22 5.01 12.78
C ARG A 49 10.61 4.50 11.39
N THR A 50 9.88 3.53 10.88
CA THR A 50 10.18 2.91 9.59
C THR A 50 9.88 3.84 8.43
N SER A 51 8.74 4.53 8.46
CA SER A 51 8.29 5.39 7.37
C SER A 51 8.80 6.83 7.47
N GLY A 52 9.17 7.27 8.67
CA GLY A 52 9.59 8.64 8.93
C GLY A 52 8.44 9.64 8.97
N SER A 53 7.19 9.18 9.07
CA SER A 53 6.01 10.04 9.10
C SER A 53 4.96 9.49 10.05
N ASP A 54 4.26 10.41 10.74
CA ASP A 54 3.13 10.05 11.60
C ASP A 54 1.78 10.09 10.86
N ARG A 55 1.79 10.40 9.56
CA ARG A 55 0.59 10.42 8.72
C ARG A 55 0.75 9.48 7.56
N HIS A 56 -0.24 8.64 7.35
CA HIS A 56 -0.28 7.74 6.20
C HIS A 56 -1.57 7.96 5.43
N PRO A 57 -1.51 7.93 4.09
CA PRO A 57 -2.72 7.94 3.29
C PRO A 57 -3.47 6.63 3.46
N ILE A 58 -4.80 6.70 3.42
CA ILE A 58 -5.65 5.54 3.46
C ILE A 58 -6.67 5.63 2.32
N LEU A 59 -6.90 4.50 1.65
CA LEU A 59 -7.86 4.44 0.56
C LEU A 59 -9.27 4.27 1.09
N GLN A 60 -10.20 4.99 0.47
CA GLN A 60 -11.61 4.76 0.67
C GLN A 60 -12.33 4.77 -0.66
N GLN A 61 -13.49 4.16 -0.71
CA GLN A 61 -14.28 4.13 -1.93
C GLN A 61 -14.69 5.54 -2.32
N GLY A 62 -14.42 5.91 -3.58
CA GLY A 62 -14.75 7.19 -4.13
C GLY A 62 -15.80 7.06 -5.23
N LYS A 63 -15.86 8.08 -6.09
CA LYS A 63 -16.76 8.09 -7.25
C LYS A 63 -16.13 7.35 -8.43
N ALA A 64 -16.92 6.99 -9.42
CA ALA A 64 -16.43 6.28 -10.60
C ALA A 64 -15.33 7.06 -11.35
N GLU A 65 -15.39 8.38 -11.34
CA GLU A 65 -14.39 9.25 -11.98
C GLU A 65 -13.15 9.49 -11.13
N ASP A 66 -13.15 9.10 -9.84
CA ASP A 66 -12.00 9.24 -8.97
C ASP A 66 -10.96 8.16 -9.29
N SER A 67 -9.70 8.50 -9.03
CA SER A 67 -8.60 7.57 -9.24
C SER A 67 -7.44 7.96 -8.35
N VAL A 68 -6.68 6.97 -7.87
CA VAL A 68 -5.51 7.19 -7.03
C VAL A 68 -4.28 6.71 -7.79
N THR A 69 -3.30 7.60 -7.96
CA THR A 69 -2.03 7.26 -8.58
C THR A 69 -1.08 6.67 -7.54
N GLY A 70 -0.39 5.61 -7.89
CA GLY A 70 0.60 4.96 -7.03
C GLY A 70 1.50 4.06 -7.84
N ALA A 71 1.90 2.94 -7.24
CA ALA A 71 2.75 1.96 -7.90
C ALA A 71 2.39 0.56 -7.44
N ARG A 72 2.58 -0.42 -8.31
CA ARG A 72 2.45 -1.82 -7.91
C ARG A 72 3.82 -2.42 -7.65
N LEU A 73 3.89 -3.23 -6.60
CA LEU A 73 5.09 -3.95 -6.19
C LEU A 73 4.83 -5.44 -6.35
N GLU A 74 5.80 -6.15 -6.88
CA GLU A 74 5.72 -7.61 -6.95
C GLU A 74 6.43 -8.21 -5.73
N LEU A 75 5.68 -8.88 -4.87
CA LEU A 75 6.16 -9.42 -3.60
C LEU A 75 6.00 -10.94 -3.56
N SER A 76 6.91 -11.62 -2.86
CA SER A 76 6.72 -13.01 -2.50
C SER A 76 5.63 -13.15 -1.44
N GLU A 77 5.16 -14.37 -1.22
CA GLU A 77 4.16 -14.62 -0.18
C GLU A 77 4.67 -14.22 1.21
N ALA A 78 5.93 -14.51 1.52
CA ALA A 78 6.53 -14.11 2.80
C ALA A 78 6.57 -12.59 2.94
N GLU A 79 6.92 -11.88 1.86
CA GLU A 79 6.94 -10.42 1.86
C GLU A 79 5.54 -9.82 2.02
N LEU A 80 4.53 -10.47 1.47
CA LEU A 80 3.15 -10.05 1.64
C LEU A 80 2.73 -10.11 3.11
N TYR A 81 3.09 -11.17 3.82
CA TYR A 81 2.80 -11.30 5.25
C TYR A 81 3.56 -10.25 6.07
N ILE A 82 4.80 -9.91 5.69
CA ILE A 82 5.56 -8.84 6.33
C ILE A 82 4.81 -7.51 6.15
N THR A 83 4.27 -7.27 4.98
CA THR A 83 3.50 -6.06 4.68
C THR A 83 2.23 -5.99 5.53
N ASP A 84 1.55 -7.10 5.72
CA ASP A 84 0.36 -7.16 6.60
C ASP A 84 0.71 -6.72 8.03
N GLY A 85 1.89 -7.09 8.52
CA GLY A 85 2.35 -6.68 9.84
C GLY A 85 2.78 -5.22 9.94
N TYR A 86 3.20 -4.63 8.83
CA TYR A 86 3.58 -3.23 8.78
C TYR A 86 2.38 -2.29 8.79
N GLU A 87 1.31 -2.67 8.08
CA GLU A 87 0.12 -1.83 8.01
C GLU A 87 -0.61 -1.84 9.36
N VAL A 88 -1.13 -0.67 9.75
CA VAL A 88 -1.83 -0.53 11.03
C VAL A 88 -3.20 -1.21 11.00
N ASP A 89 -3.77 -1.45 12.19
CA ASP A 89 -5.04 -2.18 12.33
C ASP A 89 -6.24 -1.51 11.64
N ASP A 90 -6.11 -0.23 11.29
CA ASP A 90 -7.16 0.50 10.58
C ASP A 90 -7.27 0.12 9.11
N TYR A 91 -6.29 -0.65 8.59
CA TYR A 91 -6.29 -1.10 7.21
C TYR A 91 -6.78 -2.54 7.10
N GLU A 92 -7.40 -2.83 5.97
CA GLU A 92 -7.80 -4.17 5.58
C GLU A 92 -7.29 -4.45 4.18
N ARG A 93 -6.63 -5.59 4.00
CA ARG A 93 -6.11 -5.98 2.68
C ARG A 93 -7.24 -6.56 1.83
N ARG A 94 -7.47 -5.96 0.68
CA ARG A 94 -8.48 -6.41 -0.28
C ARG A 94 -7.91 -6.47 -1.68
N GLU A 95 -8.46 -7.36 -2.49
CA GLU A 95 -8.10 -7.49 -3.89
C GLU A 95 -8.80 -6.42 -4.71
N VAL A 96 -8.06 -5.77 -5.60
CA VAL A 96 -8.58 -4.70 -6.45
C VAL A 96 -8.06 -4.88 -7.88
N VAL A 97 -8.71 -4.22 -8.84
CA VAL A 97 -8.28 -4.22 -10.24
C VAL A 97 -7.73 -2.84 -10.57
N LEU A 98 -6.47 -2.80 -10.99
CA LEU A 98 -5.78 -1.56 -11.34
C LEU A 98 -6.16 -1.11 -12.75
N SER A 99 -5.81 0.14 -13.09
CA SER A 99 -6.07 0.69 -14.45
C SER A 99 -5.41 -0.13 -15.55
N SER A 100 -4.28 -0.77 -15.25
CA SER A 100 -3.59 -1.66 -16.19
C SER A 100 -4.33 -2.99 -16.43
N GLY A 101 -5.36 -3.30 -15.65
CA GLY A 101 -6.05 -4.58 -15.67
C GLY A 101 -5.46 -5.63 -14.74
N ILE A 102 -4.36 -5.30 -14.05
CA ILE A 102 -3.72 -6.22 -13.11
C ILE A 102 -4.52 -6.28 -11.82
N ILE A 103 -4.74 -7.51 -11.32
CA ILE A 103 -5.34 -7.73 -10.01
C ILE A 103 -4.25 -7.62 -8.96
N ALA A 104 -4.46 -6.77 -7.96
CA ALA A 104 -3.48 -6.51 -6.91
C ALA A 104 -4.15 -6.43 -5.55
N TRP A 105 -3.35 -6.58 -4.50
CA TRP A 105 -3.80 -6.34 -3.13
C TRP A 105 -3.63 -4.85 -2.81
N ALA A 106 -4.58 -4.28 -2.10
CA ALA A 106 -4.47 -2.92 -1.60
C ALA A 106 -4.97 -2.88 -0.15
N TYR A 107 -4.36 -1.99 0.63
CA TYR A 107 -4.75 -1.80 2.03
C TYR A 107 -5.75 -0.67 2.10
N LEU A 108 -6.99 -1.02 2.40
CA LEU A 108 -8.13 -0.10 2.40
C LEU A 108 -8.57 0.19 3.82
N LYS A 109 -9.30 1.29 3.99
CA LYS A 109 -9.88 1.62 5.28
C LYS A 109 -10.82 0.51 5.73
N LYS A 110 -10.64 0.06 6.97
CA LYS A 110 -11.47 -0.95 7.58
C LYS A 110 -12.83 -0.36 7.95
N ASP A 111 -13.88 -1.06 7.62
CA ASP A 111 -15.25 -0.63 7.97
C ASP A 111 -15.57 -0.83 9.44
#